data_d453f8ccfb13e7e67ff5ac084ca7c753
#
_entry.id   d453f8ccfb13e7e67ff5ac084ca7c753
#
_cell.length_a   1.000
_cell.length_b   1.000
_cell.length_c   1.000
_cell.angle_alpha   90.00
_cell.angle_beta   90.00
_cell.angle_gamma   90.00
#
_symmetry.space_group_name_H-M   'P 1'
#
loop_
_entity.id
_entity.type
_entity.pdbx_description
1 polymer ?
#
loop_
_entity_poly.entity_id
_entity_poly.type
_entity_poly.pdbx_seq_one_letter_code
_entity_poly.pdbx_strand_id
1 'polypeptide(L)'
;MLIHADLSRPAVSFGYEAQWETSPADGVLRRMLERDGGEVARATSIVRFQPGSRFERHEHHLGEEFLVVAGTFSDSEGDYPAGTYVRNPPGTAHAPWSEEGCCLFVKLRQFHPDDRTRVVIDTRSGEWFPGMIKGIAVMPLHRFGSEFVSLVRWAPGTIFPTHSHAGGEEILVLDGALEDDEGRYEEGSWLRNPPGSIHQPFSIEGCLTYVKIGHLPAVRAMPKSG
;
A
#
# COMPACT_ATOMS: atom_id res chain seq x y z
N MET A 1 -4.73 -13.06 -14.81
CA MET A 1 -3.55 -12.18 -15.06
C MET A 1 -2.61 -12.32 -13.89
N LEU A 2 -1.31 -12.42 -14.11
CA LEU A 2 -0.30 -12.48 -13.06
C LEU A 2 0.66 -11.30 -13.24
N ILE A 3 0.71 -10.42 -12.23
CA ILE A 3 1.60 -9.25 -12.18
C ILE A 3 2.30 -9.32 -10.82
N HIS A 4 3.61 -9.47 -10.81
CA HIS A 4 4.41 -9.63 -9.58
C HIS A 4 3.77 -10.60 -8.57
N ALA A 5 3.12 -11.69 -9.05
CA ALA A 5 2.32 -12.59 -8.22
C ALA A 5 3.17 -13.53 -7.34
N ASP A 6 4.44 -13.71 -7.67
CA ASP A 6 5.38 -14.49 -6.84
C ASP A 6 5.87 -13.65 -5.66
N LEU A 7 5.26 -13.88 -4.50
CA LEU A 7 5.57 -13.14 -3.27
C LEU A 7 6.94 -13.47 -2.65
N SER A 8 7.61 -14.48 -3.16
CA SER A 8 8.98 -14.83 -2.74
C SER A 8 10.06 -14.04 -3.48
N ARG A 9 9.66 -13.21 -4.44
CA ARG A 9 10.57 -12.39 -5.26
C ARG A 9 10.36 -10.90 -4.99
N PRO A 10 11.43 -10.09 -5.06
CA PRO A 10 11.30 -8.64 -5.04
C PRO A 10 10.49 -8.15 -6.24
N ALA A 11 9.78 -7.05 -6.07
CA ALA A 11 9.07 -6.40 -7.15
C ALA A 11 9.18 -4.88 -6.97
N VAL A 12 9.32 -4.18 -8.10
CA VAL A 12 9.40 -2.72 -8.16
C VAL A 12 8.54 -2.22 -9.31
N SER A 13 7.82 -1.12 -9.06
CA SER A 13 7.14 -0.33 -10.08
C SER A 13 7.54 1.12 -9.87
N PHE A 14 8.28 1.68 -10.83
CA PHE A 14 8.78 3.05 -10.74
C PHE A 14 7.69 4.07 -11.09
N GLY A 15 7.40 4.97 -10.17
CA GLY A 15 6.62 6.17 -10.35
C GLY A 15 5.50 6.09 -11.39
N TYR A 16 5.67 6.82 -12.48
CA TYR A 16 4.65 6.97 -13.53
C TYR A 16 4.83 6.02 -14.73
N GLU A 17 5.79 5.12 -14.71
CA GLU A 17 6.11 4.26 -15.87
C GLU A 17 5.05 3.19 -16.16
N ALA A 18 4.33 2.72 -15.16
CA ALA A 18 3.29 1.72 -15.37
C ALA A 18 2.06 2.33 -16.07
N GLN A 19 1.58 1.64 -17.09
CA GLN A 19 0.43 2.09 -17.88
C GLN A 19 -0.88 2.04 -17.09
N TRP A 20 -1.76 3.01 -17.37
CA TRP A 20 -3.12 3.00 -16.87
C TRP A 20 -4.00 2.09 -17.72
N GLU A 21 -4.74 1.21 -17.07
CA GLU A 21 -5.72 0.32 -17.70
C GLU A 21 -7.13 0.69 -17.22
N THR A 22 -8.13 0.49 -18.07
CA THR A 22 -9.53 0.67 -17.68
C THR A 22 -9.94 -0.39 -16.67
N SER A 23 -10.74 0.00 -15.69
CA SER A 23 -11.47 -0.93 -14.82
C SER A 23 -12.82 -1.30 -15.44
N PRO A 24 -13.55 -2.27 -14.90
CA PRO A 24 -14.92 -2.55 -15.33
C PRO A 24 -15.91 -1.39 -15.10
N ALA A 25 -15.59 -0.44 -14.21
CA ALA A 25 -16.40 0.73 -13.97
C ALA A 25 -15.98 1.89 -14.87
N ASP A 26 -16.96 2.55 -15.50
CA ASP A 26 -16.71 3.70 -16.37
C ASP A 26 -16.06 4.85 -15.59
N GLY A 27 -15.05 5.48 -16.22
CA GLY A 27 -14.32 6.58 -15.64
C GLY A 27 -13.34 6.18 -14.51
N VAL A 28 -13.14 4.88 -14.26
CA VAL A 28 -12.16 4.39 -13.30
C VAL A 28 -11.01 3.70 -14.00
N LEU A 29 -9.79 4.18 -13.73
CA LEU A 29 -8.55 3.65 -14.26
C LEU A 29 -7.75 3.01 -13.14
N ARG A 30 -6.95 2.02 -13.45
CA ARG A 30 -6.05 1.37 -12.50
C ARG A 30 -4.66 1.14 -13.09
N ARG A 31 -3.66 1.31 -12.26
CA ARG A 31 -2.29 0.90 -12.49
C ARG A 31 -2.02 -0.28 -11.55
N MET A 32 -1.91 -1.47 -12.12
CA MET A 32 -1.74 -2.70 -11.36
C MET A 32 -0.28 -2.88 -10.95
N LEU A 33 0.00 -2.90 -9.65
CA LEU A 33 1.33 -3.08 -9.06
C LEU A 33 1.60 -4.56 -8.74
N GLU A 34 0.59 -5.24 -8.22
CA GLU A 34 0.59 -6.68 -7.95
C GLU A 34 -0.79 -7.26 -8.24
N ARG A 35 -0.84 -8.45 -8.84
CA ARG A 35 -2.10 -9.14 -9.10
C ARG A 35 -1.92 -10.65 -9.24
N ASP A 36 -2.74 -11.40 -8.52
CA ASP A 36 -2.85 -12.85 -8.66
C ASP A 36 -4.30 -13.23 -8.91
N GLY A 37 -4.66 -13.41 -10.19
CA GLY A 37 -6.01 -13.78 -10.65
C GLY A 37 -6.59 -12.88 -11.74
N GLY A 38 -7.90 -13.04 -11.97
CA GLY A 38 -8.71 -12.24 -12.91
C GLY A 38 -9.23 -10.94 -12.28
N GLU A 39 -10.52 -10.61 -12.49
CA GLU A 39 -11.14 -9.44 -11.84
C GLU A 39 -11.24 -9.64 -10.32
N VAL A 40 -11.55 -10.86 -9.87
CA VAL A 40 -11.52 -11.22 -8.46
C VAL A 40 -10.13 -11.76 -8.14
N ALA A 41 -9.29 -10.92 -7.54
CA ALA A 41 -7.87 -11.23 -7.31
C ALA A 41 -7.37 -10.64 -6.00
N ARG A 42 -6.32 -11.27 -5.41
CA ARG A 42 -5.41 -10.55 -4.53
C ARG A 42 -4.69 -9.50 -5.37
N ALA A 43 -4.75 -8.25 -4.98
CA ALA A 43 -4.21 -7.17 -5.79
C ALA A 43 -3.73 -5.98 -4.96
N THR A 44 -2.69 -5.32 -5.46
CA THR A 44 -2.25 -3.98 -5.06
C THR A 44 -2.24 -3.10 -6.30
N SER A 45 -2.88 -1.93 -6.22
CA SER A 45 -3.04 -1.04 -7.37
C SER A 45 -3.07 0.42 -6.95
N ILE A 46 -2.69 1.31 -7.87
CA ILE A 46 -3.13 2.71 -7.85
C ILE A 46 -4.41 2.78 -8.67
N VAL A 47 -5.47 3.33 -8.09
CA VAL A 47 -6.78 3.47 -8.73
C VAL A 47 -7.12 4.94 -8.85
N ARG A 48 -7.51 5.39 -10.04
CA ARG A 48 -7.93 6.77 -10.31
C ARG A 48 -9.40 6.79 -10.71
N PHE A 49 -10.17 7.53 -9.98
CA PHE A 49 -11.54 7.91 -10.33
C PHE A 49 -11.49 9.24 -11.10
N GLN A 50 -12.09 9.27 -12.28
CA GLN A 50 -12.36 10.52 -12.97
C GLN A 50 -13.51 11.27 -12.27
N PRO A 51 -13.65 12.60 -12.45
CA PRO A 51 -14.75 13.35 -11.89
C PRO A 51 -16.12 12.74 -12.27
N GLY A 52 -16.99 12.56 -11.28
CA GLY A 52 -18.34 12.01 -11.43
C GLY A 52 -18.40 10.48 -11.58
N SER A 53 -17.26 9.79 -11.57
CA SER A 53 -17.26 8.32 -11.68
C SER A 53 -17.68 7.62 -10.40
N ARG A 54 -18.24 6.42 -10.57
CA ARG A 54 -18.75 5.59 -9.46
C ARG A 54 -18.63 4.11 -9.75
N PHE A 55 -18.55 3.34 -8.66
CA PHE A 55 -18.65 1.90 -8.71
C PHE A 55 -20.03 1.42 -8.26
N GLU A 56 -20.53 0.38 -8.90
CA GLU A 56 -21.67 -0.36 -8.40
C GLU A 56 -21.39 -0.95 -7.02
N ARG A 57 -22.48 -1.20 -6.26
CA ARG A 57 -22.34 -1.80 -4.94
C ARG A 57 -21.64 -3.15 -5.02
N HIS A 58 -20.57 -3.29 -4.26
CA HIS A 58 -19.77 -4.53 -4.20
C HIS A 58 -19.37 -4.87 -2.77
N GLU A 59 -19.03 -6.14 -2.55
CA GLU A 59 -18.66 -6.69 -1.26
C GLU A 59 -17.16 -7.03 -1.21
N HIS A 60 -16.54 -6.75 -0.08
CA HIS A 60 -15.12 -7.07 0.19
C HIS A 60 -15.01 -8.42 0.90
N HIS A 61 -15.11 -9.53 0.17
CA HIS A 61 -15.09 -10.88 0.76
C HIS A 61 -13.83 -11.19 1.58
N LEU A 62 -12.67 -10.68 1.21
CA LEU A 62 -11.39 -10.85 1.91
C LEU A 62 -10.76 -9.50 2.29
N GLY A 63 -11.60 -8.48 2.46
CA GLY A 63 -11.20 -7.15 2.90
C GLY A 63 -10.61 -6.26 1.80
N GLU A 64 -10.67 -4.98 2.07
CA GLU A 64 -10.09 -3.90 1.30
C GLU A 64 -9.34 -2.94 2.22
N GLU A 65 -8.19 -2.48 1.79
CA GLU A 65 -7.40 -1.46 2.46
C GLU A 65 -7.02 -0.40 1.45
N PHE A 66 -7.18 0.88 1.79
CA PHE A 66 -6.75 1.95 0.89
C PHE A 66 -6.25 3.19 1.62
N LEU A 67 -5.41 3.94 0.93
CA LEU A 67 -5.01 5.30 1.27
C LEU A 67 -5.45 6.22 0.14
N VAL A 68 -6.18 7.29 0.46
CA VAL A 68 -6.52 8.33 -0.51
C VAL A 68 -5.29 9.21 -0.72
N VAL A 69 -4.71 9.15 -1.93
CA VAL A 69 -3.48 9.88 -2.28
C VAL A 69 -3.82 11.30 -2.76
N ALA A 70 -4.92 11.46 -3.50
CA ALA A 70 -5.38 12.74 -4.00
C ALA A 70 -6.89 12.78 -4.16
N GLY A 71 -7.49 13.97 -4.10
CA GLY A 71 -8.92 14.20 -4.26
C GLY A 71 -9.74 13.70 -3.07
N THR A 72 -11.02 13.38 -3.33
CA THR A 72 -11.95 12.86 -2.31
C THR A 72 -12.67 11.63 -2.83
N PHE A 73 -12.52 10.53 -2.12
CA PHE A 73 -13.29 9.30 -2.30
C PHE A 73 -14.47 9.31 -1.35
N SER A 74 -15.64 8.90 -1.81
CA SER A 74 -16.87 8.95 -1.03
C SER A 74 -17.66 7.66 -1.11
N ASP A 75 -18.39 7.34 -0.05
CA ASP A 75 -19.41 6.28 -0.03
C ASP A 75 -20.57 6.68 0.91
N SER A 76 -21.49 5.75 1.18
CA SER A 76 -22.66 6.01 2.04
C SER A 76 -22.31 6.31 3.51
N GLU A 77 -21.07 6.08 3.94
CA GLU A 77 -20.60 6.32 5.31
C GLU A 77 -19.90 7.67 5.45
N GLY A 78 -19.51 8.30 4.34
CA GLY A 78 -18.92 9.64 4.35
C GLY A 78 -17.93 9.92 3.23
N ASP A 79 -17.24 11.04 3.40
CA ASP A 79 -16.20 11.52 2.50
C ASP A 79 -14.83 11.26 3.10
N TYR A 80 -13.94 10.75 2.26
CA TYR A 80 -12.56 10.42 2.58
C TYR A 80 -11.62 11.28 1.71
N PRO A 81 -11.20 12.46 2.17
CA PRO A 81 -10.28 13.32 1.43
C PRO A 81 -8.87 12.76 1.42
N ALA A 82 -8.00 13.31 0.56
CA ALA A 82 -6.59 12.97 0.48
C ALA A 82 -5.93 12.93 1.87
N GLY A 83 -5.14 11.89 2.15
CA GLY A 83 -4.58 11.59 3.45
C GLY A 83 -5.47 10.71 4.33
N THR A 84 -6.65 10.29 3.88
CA THR A 84 -7.46 9.33 4.67
C THR A 84 -7.02 7.90 4.37
N TYR A 85 -6.69 7.17 5.45
CA TYR A 85 -6.42 5.74 5.42
C TYR A 85 -7.65 4.97 5.91
N VAL A 86 -8.05 3.94 5.16
CA VAL A 86 -9.24 3.13 5.47
C VAL A 86 -8.92 1.64 5.38
N ARG A 87 -9.47 0.87 6.32
CA ARG A 87 -9.55 -0.60 6.28
C ARG A 87 -11.00 -1.04 6.39
N ASN A 88 -11.45 -1.74 5.39
CA ASN A 88 -12.77 -2.35 5.31
C ASN A 88 -12.60 -3.88 5.48
N PRO A 89 -12.90 -4.46 6.65
CA PRO A 89 -12.70 -5.88 6.90
C PRO A 89 -13.61 -6.77 6.03
N PRO A 90 -13.31 -8.08 5.93
CA PRO A 90 -14.13 -9.04 5.20
C PRO A 90 -15.61 -8.97 5.56
N GLY A 91 -16.48 -8.95 4.54
CA GLY A 91 -17.94 -8.85 4.68
C GLY A 91 -18.51 -7.43 4.67
N THR A 92 -17.66 -6.40 4.60
CA THR A 92 -18.12 -5.03 4.34
C THR A 92 -18.49 -4.85 2.87
N ALA A 93 -19.36 -3.87 2.58
CA ALA A 93 -19.79 -3.55 1.23
C ALA A 93 -20.10 -2.07 1.09
N HIS A 94 -19.78 -1.48 -0.07
CA HIS A 94 -20.12 -0.11 -0.40
C HIS A 94 -20.40 0.09 -1.90
N ALA A 95 -20.88 1.28 -2.25
CA ALA A 95 -21.03 1.78 -3.61
C ALA A 95 -20.30 3.13 -3.67
N PRO A 96 -18.99 3.16 -3.96
CA PRO A 96 -18.21 4.38 -3.86
C PRO A 96 -18.31 5.24 -5.12
N TRP A 97 -18.02 6.55 -4.93
CA TRP A 97 -17.94 7.54 -6.01
C TRP A 97 -16.89 8.61 -5.72
N SER A 98 -16.63 9.44 -6.70
CA SER A 98 -15.83 10.65 -6.51
C SER A 98 -16.39 11.77 -7.41
N GLU A 99 -16.87 12.85 -6.82
CA GLU A 99 -17.43 13.99 -7.57
C GLU A 99 -16.33 14.76 -8.32
N GLU A 100 -15.23 15.03 -7.65
CA GLU A 100 -14.11 15.82 -8.21
C GLU A 100 -13.00 14.94 -8.79
N GLY A 101 -13.11 13.63 -8.66
CA GLY A 101 -12.05 12.67 -8.94
C GLY A 101 -11.13 12.45 -7.75
N CYS A 102 -10.53 11.26 -7.71
CA CYS A 102 -9.56 10.91 -6.67
C CYS A 102 -8.54 9.90 -7.17
N CYS A 103 -7.48 9.74 -6.39
CA CYS A 103 -6.46 8.72 -6.58
C CYS A 103 -6.26 7.94 -5.29
N LEU A 104 -6.29 6.63 -5.37
CA LEU A 104 -6.17 5.72 -4.23
C LEU A 104 -4.99 4.77 -4.43
N PHE A 105 -4.28 4.46 -3.35
CA PHE A 105 -3.49 3.25 -3.25
C PHE A 105 -4.36 2.18 -2.59
N VAL A 106 -4.62 1.06 -3.27
CA VAL A 106 -5.61 0.05 -2.86
C VAL A 106 -4.97 -1.32 -2.76
N LYS A 107 -5.32 -2.04 -1.69
CA LYS A 107 -4.96 -3.45 -1.47
C LYS A 107 -6.24 -4.27 -1.27
N LEU A 108 -6.46 -5.23 -2.17
CA LEU A 108 -7.65 -6.08 -2.16
C LEU A 108 -7.30 -7.50 -1.74
N ARG A 109 -8.16 -8.10 -0.90
CA ARG A 109 -8.10 -9.50 -0.51
C ARG A 109 -6.80 -9.88 0.21
N GLN A 110 -6.31 -8.99 1.08
CA GLN A 110 -5.04 -9.13 1.79
C GLN A 110 -5.17 -9.05 3.31
N PHE A 111 -6.38 -9.15 3.83
CA PHE A 111 -6.60 -9.21 5.28
C PHE A 111 -6.25 -10.59 5.85
N HIS A 112 -5.74 -10.59 7.07
CA HIS A 112 -5.72 -11.82 7.85
C HIS A 112 -7.16 -12.29 8.08
N PRO A 113 -7.47 -13.59 7.98
CA PRO A 113 -8.85 -14.09 8.12
C PRO A 113 -9.55 -13.69 9.41
N ASP A 114 -8.80 -13.50 10.50
CA ASP A 114 -9.33 -13.15 11.82
C ASP A 114 -9.34 -11.65 12.09
N ASP A 115 -8.74 -10.83 11.20
CA ASP A 115 -8.78 -9.37 11.35
C ASP A 115 -10.14 -8.82 10.90
N ARG A 116 -10.92 -8.36 11.87
CA ARG A 116 -12.24 -7.75 11.67
C ARG A 116 -12.25 -6.26 12.00
N THR A 117 -11.08 -5.68 12.16
CA THR A 117 -10.95 -4.29 12.58
C THR A 117 -11.19 -3.35 11.41
N ARG A 118 -12.26 -2.55 11.52
CA ARG A 118 -12.47 -1.40 10.64
C ARG A 118 -11.66 -0.23 11.16
N VAL A 119 -10.96 0.46 10.26
CA VAL A 119 -10.13 1.62 10.58
C VAL A 119 -10.46 2.75 9.61
N VAL A 120 -10.57 3.98 10.13
CA VAL A 120 -10.62 5.22 9.35
C VAL A 120 -9.74 6.23 10.09
N ILE A 121 -8.66 6.68 9.45
CA ILE A 121 -7.69 7.63 10.04
C ILE A 121 -7.45 8.77 9.07
N ASP A 122 -7.65 10.01 9.51
CA ASP A 122 -7.13 11.19 8.83
C ASP A 122 -5.65 11.38 9.19
N THR A 123 -4.77 10.99 8.28
CA THR A 123 -3.31 11.04 8.52
C THR A 123 -2.76 12.47 8.57
N ARG A 124 -3.52 13.48 8.13
CA ARG A 124 -3.11 14.88 8.20
C ARG A 124 -3.13 15.39 9.64
N SER A 125 -4.00 14.83 10.48
CA SER A 125 -4.12 15.14 11.90
C SER A 125 -3.59 14.04 12.83
N GLY A 126 -3.02 12.96 12.27
CA GLY A 126 -2.50 11.82 13.02
C GLY A 126 -1.25 12.15 13.83
N GLU A 127 -1.03 11.38 14.88
CA GLU A 127 0.12 11.55 15.79
C GLU A 127 1.38 10.87 15.24
N TRP A 128 2.49 11.60 15.27
CA TRP A 128 3.82 11.11 14.86
C TRP A 128 4.68 10.79 16.06
N PHE A 129 5.27 9.62 16.08
CA PHE A 129 6.18 9.16 17.11
C PHE A 129 7.61 9.08 16.58
N PRO A 130 8.64 9.30 17.44
CA PRO A 130 10.02 9.03 17.06
C PRO A 130 10.19 7.57 16.59
N GLY A 131 10.87 7.38 15.47
CA GLY A 131 11.24 6.06 14.99
C GLY A 131 12.46 5.47 15.73
N MET A 132 12.97 4.35 15.24
CA MET A 132 14.10 3.62 15.86
C MET A 132 15.41 4.39 15.80
N ILE A 133 15.56 5.33 14.88
CA ILE A 133 16.75 6.17 14.73
C ILE A 133 16.36 7.65 14.57
N LYS A 134 17.35 8.53 14.83
CA LYS A 134 17.19 9.96 14.54
C LYS A 134 16.94 10.18 13.06
N GLY A 135 16.00 11.06 12.72
CA GLY A 135 15.61 11.35 11.34
C GLY A 135 14.40 10.55 10.85
N ILE A 136 13.95 9.55 11.60
CA ILE A 136 12.72 8.80 11.32
C ILE A 136 11.62 9.21 12.28
N ALA A 137 10.43 9.47 11.72
CA ALA A 137 9.18 9.57 12.48
C ALA A 137 8.14 8.60 11.89
N VAL A 138 7.35 7.97 12.76
CA VAL A 138 6.38 6.93 12.37
C VAL A 138 4.99 7.34 12.85
N MET A 139 4.00 7.24 11.96
CA MET A 139 2.58 7.31 12.30
C MET A 139 1.97 5.91 12.15
N PRO A 140 1.65 5.20 13.22
CA PRO A 140 0.98 3.91 13.15
C PRO A 140 -0.42 4.05 12.57
N LEU A 141 -0.78 3.18 11.62
CA LEU A 141 -2.11 3.14 11.01
C LEU A 141 -2.88 1.88 11.43
N HIS A 142 -2.21 0.73 11.46
CA HIS A 142 -2.84 -0.53 11.86
C HIS A 142 -1.82 -1.55 12.35
N ARG A 143 -2.28 -2.45 13.23
CA ARG A 143 -1.50 -3.62 13.66
C ARG A 143 -2.42 -4.82 13.91
N PHE A 144 -2.02 -5.96 13.35
CA PHE A 144 -2.66 -7.25 13.63
C PHE A 144 -1.63 -8.39 13.53
N GLY A 145 -1.39 -9.10 14.62
CA GLY A 145 -0.34 -10.13 14.67
C GLY A 145 1.03 -9.57 14.32
N SER A 146 1.65 -10.11 13.26
CA SER A 146 2.92 -9.63 12.70
C SER A 146 2.76 -8.46 11.73
N GLU A 147 1.56 -8.24 11.21
CA GLU A 147 1.27 -7.14 10.28
C GLU A 147 1.34 -5.80 11.01
N PHE A 148 2.08 -4.86 10.44
CA PHE A 148 2.12 -3.47 10.89
C PHE A 148 2.11 -2.54 9.68
N VAL A 149 1.18 -1.58 9.71
CA VAL A 149 0.99 -0.55 8.68
C VAL A 149 1.26 0.81 9.28
N SER A 150 2.04 1.63 8.59
CA SER A 150 2.41 2.96 9.05
C SER A 150 2.70 3.92 7.90
N LEU A 151 2.64 5.22 8.19
CA LEU A 151 3.40 6.21 7.45
C LEU A 151 4.75 6.42 8.12
N VAL A 152 5.80 6.56 7.31
CA VAL A 152 7.16 6.82 7.79
C VAL A 152 7.69 8.07 7.11
N ARG A 153 8.09 9.04 7.92
CA ARG A 153 8.73 10.28 7.46
C ARG A 153 10.22 10.18 7.68
N TRP A 154 10.97 10.48 6.63
CA TRP A 154 12.43 10.50 6.60
C TRP A 154 12.90 11.94 6.53
N ALA A 155 13.74 12.35 7.46
CA ALA A 155 14.43 13.64 7.35
C ALA A 155 15.53 13.54 6.28
N PRO A 156 15.90 14.66 5.62
CA PRO A 156 17.00 14.68 4.68
C PRO A 156 18.31 14.12 5.27
N GLY A 157 19.03 13.30 4.49
CA GLY A 157 20.28 12.66 4.89
C GLY A 157 20.14 11.50 5.88
N THR A 158 18.94 10.98 6.09
CA THR A 158 18.73 9.83 6.98
C THR A 158 19.14 8.53 6.31
N ILE A 159 19.99 7.76 6.98
CA ILE A 159 20.42 6.39 6.58
C ILE A 159 19.91 5.43 7.64
N PHE A 160 19.07 4.48 7.25
CA PHE A 160 18.62 3.43 8.17
C PHE A 160 19.62 2.28 8.20
N PRO A 161 19.87 1.65 9.35
CA PRO A 161 20.75 0.51 9.42
C PRO A 161 20.32 -0.65 8.52
N THR A 162 21.27 -1.41 8.01
CA THR A 162 21.00 -2.67 7.30
C THR A 162 20.12 -3.56 8.15
N HIS A 163 19.02 -4.04 7.60
CA HIS A 163 18.05 -4.85 8.34
C HIS A 163 17.26 -5.79 7.41
N SER A 164 16.44 -6.63 8.02
CA SER A 164 15.54 -7.54 7.29
C SER A 164 14.16 -7.61 7.94
N HIS A 165 13.16 -7.97 7.15
CA HIS A 165 11.78 -8.16 7.59
C HIS A 165 11.37 -9.63 7.44
N ALA A 166 11.17 -10.35 8.55
CA ALA A 166 10.82 -11.78 8.54
C ALA A 166 9.54 -12.09 7.76
N GLY A 167 8.55 -11.19 7.81
CA GLY A 167 7.28 -11.29 7.07
C GLY A 167 7.21 -10.39 5.85
N GLY A 168 8.36 -9.96 5.29
CA GLY A 168 8.43 -9.07 4.14
C GLY A 168 7.97 -7.63 4.42
N GLU A 169 8.11 -6.81 3.39
CA GLU A 169 7.80 -5.39 3.43
C GLU A 169 7.22 -4.94 2.09
N GLU A 170 6.30 -4.00 2.14
CA GLU A 170 5.86 -3.19 1.01
C GLU A 170 5.97 -1.72 1.33
N ILE A 171 6.41 -0.93 0.34
CA ILE A 171 6.59 0.50 0.43
C ILE A 171 5.90 1.17 -0.76
N LEU A 172 5.18 2.26 -0.51
CA LEU A 172 4.80 3.25 -1.53
C LEU A 172 5.43 4.58 -1.14
N VAL A 173 6.20 5.18 -2.04
CA VAL A 173 6.75 6.53 -1.84
C VAL A 173 5.64 7.54 -2.15
N LEU A 174 5.25 8.32 -1.12
CA LEU A 174 4.15 9.30 -1.20
C LEU A 174 4.65 10.71 -1.51
N ASP A 175 5.88 11.03 -1.15
CA ASP A 175 6.54 12.32 -1.40
C ASP A 175 8.06 12.14 -1.27
N GLY A 176 8.83 12.89 -2.05
CA GLY A 176 10.29 12.83 -2.09
C GLY A 176 10.84 11.56 -2.72
N ALA A 177 11.97 11.06 -2.22
CA ALA A 177 12.61 9.85 -2.73
C ALA A 177 13.22 8.99 -1.64
N LEU A 178 12.99 7.69 -1.72
CA LEU A 178 13.69 6.64 -0.98
C LEU A 178 14.76 6.02 -1.88
N GLU A 179 15.86 5.60 -1.29
CA GLU A 179 17.01 5.03 -2.00
C GLU A 179 17.54 3.80 -1.25
N ASP A 180 18.15 2.89 -1.97
CA ASP A 180 18.95 1.79 -1.46
C ASP A 180 20.04 1.40 -2.47
N ASP A 181 20.76 0.29 -2.24
CA ASP A 181 21.85 -0.18 -3.13
C ASP A 181 21.32 -0.61 -4.53
N GLU A 182 20.02 -0.86 -4.69
CA GLU A 182 19.41 -1.29 -5.94
C GLU A 182 18.87 -0.12 -6.77
N GLY A 183 18.60 1.05 -6.15
CA GLY A 183 18.14 2.21 -6.90
C GLY A 183 17.59 3.37 -6.08
N ARG A 184 17.00 4.31 -6.83
CA ARG A 184 16.29 5.48 -6.32
C ARG A 184 14.81 5.36 -6.70
N TYR A 185 13.95 5.55 -5.72
CA TYR A 185 12.51 5.38 -5.81
C TYR A 185 11.82 6.70 -5.49
N GLU A 186 11.40 7.39 -6.53
CA GLU A 186 10.72 8.69 -6.43
C GLU A 186 9.23 8.52 -6.11
N GLU A 187 8.55 9.63 -5.86
CA GLU A 187 7.11 9.68 -5.61
C GLU A 187 6.31 8.80 -6.58
N GLY A 188 5.38 8.00 -6.05
CA GLY A 188 4.58 7.05 -6.79
C GLY A 188 5.26 5.71 -7.07
N SER A 189 6.54 5.54 -6.70
CA SER A 189 7.22 4.24 -6.77
C SER A 189 6.68 3.29 -5.69
N TRP A 190 6.49 2.03 -6.09
CA TRP A 190 6.09 0.96 -5.21
C TRP A 190 7.11 -0.16 -5.22
N LEU A 191 7.43 -0.66 -4.03
CA LEU A 191 8.39 -1.74 -3.82
C LEU A 191 7.76 -2.84 -2.98
N ARG A 192 8.15 -4.09 -3.24
CA ARG A 192 7.89 -5.23 -2.37
C ARG A 192 9.17 -6.01 -2.14
N ASN A 193 9.58 -6.09 -0.89
CA ASN A 193 10.72 -6.86 -0.40
C ASN A 193 10.21 -8.17 0.20
N PRO A 194 10.58 -9.35 -0.35
CA PRO A 194 10.10 -10.63 0.15
C PRO A 194 10.60 -10.93 1.57
N PRO A 195 9.97 -11.88 2.28
CA PRO A 195 10.40 -12.29 3.60
C PRO A 195 11.88 -12.69 3.64
N GLY A 196 12.62 -12.08 4.58
CA GLY A 196 14.05 -12.33 4.78
C GLY A 196 15.00 -11.56 3.85
N SER A 197 14.49 -10.74 2.93
CA SER A 197 15.34 -9.81 2.17
C SER A 197 16.06 -8.83 3.09
N ILE A 198 17.26 -8.44 2.68
CA ILE A 198 18.12 -7.53 3.44
C ILE A 198 18.35 -6.29 2.60
N HIS A 199 18.20 -5.11 3.20
CA HIS A 199 18.46 -3.83 2.56
C HIS A 199 18.97 -2.78 3.54
N GLN A 200 19.52 -1.70 3.00
CA GLN A 200 19.89 -0.49 3.74
C GLN A 200 19.26 0.72 3.08
N PRO A 201 18.01 1.08 3.44
CA PRO A 201 17.36 2.22 2.85
C PRO A 201 17.87 3.53 3.43
N PHE A 202 17.90 4.57 2.59
CA PHE A 202 18.24 5.93 2.97
C PHE A 202 17.42 6.94 2.15
N SER A 203 17.43 8.19 2.58
CA SER A 203 16.84 9.29 1.81
C SER A 203 17.73 10.51 1.89
N ILE A 204 18.25 10.97 0.74
CA ILE A 204 19.13 12.14 0.66
C ILE A 204 18.33 13.43 0.90
N GLU A 205 17.19 13.56 0.26
CA GLU A 205 16.36 14.79 0.29
C GLU A 205 15.21 14.71 1.29
N GLY A 206 15.00 13.54 1.91
CA GLY A 206 13.84 13.24 2.75
C GLY A 206 12.68 12.69 1.92
N CYS A 207 11.81 11.92 2.58
CA CYS A 207 10.61 11.39 1.94
C CYS A 207 9.51 11.07 2.94
N LEU A 208 8.32 10.84 2.41
CA LEU A 208 7.18 10.26 3.10
C LEU A 208 6.83 8.94 2.42
N THR A 209 6.73 7.87 3.20
CA THR A 209 6.38 6.55 2.69
C THR A 209 5.20 5.94 3.44
N TYR A 210 4.32 5.24 2.73
CA TYR A 210 3.47 4.20 3.31
C TYR A 210 4.29 2.93 3.39
N VAL A 211 4.27 2.27 4.53
CA VAL A 211 5.02 1.03 4.79
C VAL A 211 4.10 -0.01 5.41
N LYS A 212 4.13 -1.22 4.85
CA LYS A 212 3.44 -2.39 5.40
C LYS A 212 4.42 -3.54 5.56
N ILE A 213 4.62 -4.00 6.79
CA ILE A 213 5.54 -5.10 7.09
C ILE A 213 4.83 -6.30 7.73
N GLY A 214 5.44 -7.47 7.64
CA GLY A 214 5.01 -8.66 8.36
C GLY A 214 3.75 -9.33 7.83
N HIS A 215 3.29 -8.97 6.63
CA HIS A 215 2.02 -9.41 6.03
C HIS A 215 2.18 -10.44 4.90
N LEU A 216 3.41 -10.66 4.43
CA LEU A 216 3.67 -11.65 3.39
C LEU A 216 3.82 -13.05 3.98
N PRO A 217 3.34 -14.10 3.28
CA PRO A 217 3.50 -15.46 3.76
C PRO A 217 4.97 -15.83 3.86
N ALA A 218 5.34 -16.56 4.91
CA ALA A 218 6.69 -17.09 5.04
C ALA A 218 7.06 -17.92 3.80
N VAL A 219 8.26 -17.69 3.26
CA VAL A 219 8.78 -18.50 2.17
C VAL A 219 8.90 -19.94 2.70
N ARG A 220 8.09 -20.87 2.16
CA ARG A 220 8.26 -22.29 2.48
C ARG A 220 9.64 -22.71 1.98
N ALA A 221 10.53 -23.04 2.89
CA ALA A 221 11.79 -23.70 2.51
C ALA A 221 11.42 -24.92 1.67
N MET A 222 11.88 -24.93 0.40
CA MET A 222 11.79 -26.14 -0.41
C MET A 222 12.50 -27.26 0.37
N PRO A 223 11.86 -28.44 0.53
CA PRO A 223 12.58 -29.56 1.13
C PRO A 223 13.84 -29.80 0.31
N LYS A 224 14.97 -29.81 0.97
CA LYS A 224 16.23 -30.19 0.31
C LYS A 224 15.99 -31.58 -0.28
N SER A 225 16.03 -31.66 -1.62
CA SER A 225 16.06 -32.94 -2.30
C SER A 225 17.26 -33.71 -1.78
N GLY A 226 16.99 -34.75 -1.01
CA GLY A 226 17.99 -35.70 -0.52
C GLY A 226 18.53 -36.57 -1.64
#